data_5affd99c8c984b324575b4cb2cd39587
#
_entry.id   5affd99c8c984b324575b4cb2cd39587
#
_cell.length_a   1.000
_cell.length_b   1.000
_cell.length_c   1.000
_cell.angle_alpha   90.00
_cell.angle_beta   90.00
_cell.angle_gamma   90.00
#
_symmetry.space_group_name_H-M   'P 1'
#
loop_
_entity.id
_entity.type
_entity.pdbx_description
1 polymer ?
#
loop_
_entity_poly.entity_id
_entity_poly.type
_entity_poly.pdbx_seq_one_letter_code
_entity_poly.pdbx_strand_id
1 'polypeptide(L)'
;MHKPPPEEAVTSLHDLSATDLLAGYRAKQFSPLEVLDEVIAHVARWEPHIRALYLYDPDGARAVAKASTDRWQAGEPMGTLDGVPVTIKDNIATKGQPVPLGAASVKHVPAEKDAPPAARLREAGAVIFAKTTMPDYGMLSSGLSSFHPLTRNPWDLSKNPGGSSAGAGAAGAAGYGPLHLGTDIGGSVRLPACWCGLVALKPSLGRVPIDPPYVGRVAGPMTRIVDDAVLMMSVLSRPDRRDGMSLPAHEINWKTLEKSPRKMRFGLMLDLDVGQALEKEVRDVVVKAAKAFESAGAVVTEVDGFFTRDMLDGLDNFWRARMWDDLSKLSAEERGKVLPYIYKWGEAGAKLSGVDVIRGFNQTMAIRAAAAKLFCDFDYIISPVSPVVNFAAELAAPLNDRDKPFEHICYTVPWNMSENPALSINGGYDKKGFPIGVQIIGRRFDDIGVLAMGKAFEALRGPQRPWPQPPEK
;
A
#
# COMPACT_ATOMS: atom_id res chain seq x y z
N MET A 1 -11.87 6.89 50.24
CA MET A 1 -11.81 7.83 49.11
C MET A 1 -11.78 7.00 47.82
N HIS A 2 -12.89 6.93 47.10
CA HIS A 2 -12.96 6.25 45.80
C HIS A 2 -12.24 7.12 44.76
N LYS A 3 -11.19 6.57 44.13
CA LYS A 3 -10.65 7.20 42.93
C LYS A 3 -11.74 7.14 41.85
N PRO A 4 -12.02 8.26 41.16
CA PRO A 4 -12.93 8.21 40.02
C PRO A 4 -12.33 7.25 38.97
N PRO A 5 -13.17 6.54 38.18
CA PRO A 5 -12.69 5.73 37.08
C PRO A 5 -11.88 6.63 36.12
N PRO A 6 -10.86 6.09 35.45
CA PRO A 6 -10.12 6.87 34.45
C PRO A 6 -11.14 7.39 33.42
N GLU A 7 -11.10 8.70 33.14
CA GLU A 7 -11.82 9.29 32.00
C GLU A 7 -11.50 8.44 30.76
N GLU A 8 -12.55 7.86 30.18
CA GLU A 8 -12.39 7.24 28.85
C GLU A 8 -11.81 8.31 27.94
N ALA A 9 -10.60 8.08 27.45
CA ALA A 9 -9.95 8.98 26.53
C ALA A 9 -10.88 9.15 25.32
N VAL A 10 -11.40 10.36 25.14
CA VAL A 10 -12.26 10.70 23.99
C VAL A 10 -11.43 10.40 22.75
N THR A 11 -11.79 9.36 22.00
CA THR A 11 -11.13 9.01 20.76
C THR A 11 -11.36 10.14 19.76
N SER A 12 -10.29 10.77 19.31
CA SER A 12 -10.37 11.86 18.34
C SER A 12 -11.00 11.38 17.01
N LEU A 13 -11.82 12.21 16.36
CA LEU A 13 -12.54 11.81 15.14
C LEU A 13 -11.59 11.42 14.00
N HIS A 14 -10.39 12.02 13.95
CA HIS A 14 -9.37 11.68 12.93
C HIS A 14 -8.75 10.28 13.12
N ASP A 15 -8.89 9.67 14.30
CA ASP A 15 -8.38 8.32 14.60
C ASP A 15 -9.46 7.23 14.43
N LEU A 16 -10.72 7.60 14.20
CA LEU A 16 -11.80 6.65 13.97
C LEU A 16 -11.59 5.87 12.65
N SER A 17 -11.99 4.60 12.67
CA SER A 17 -12.04 3.79 11.46
C SER A 17 -13.14 4.30 10.50
N ALA A 18 -13.04 3.96 9.21
CA ALA A 18 -14.08 4.30 8.25
C ALA A 18 -15.43 3.68 8.63
N THR A 19 -15.41 2.48 9.20
CA THR A 19 -16.61 1.80 9.69
C THR A 19 -17.24 2.54 10.86
N ASP A 20 -16.45 3.05 11.81
CA ASP A 20 -16.92 3.84 12.94
C ASP A 20 -17.44 5.22 12.50
N LEU A 21 -16.75 5.87 11.57
CA LEU A 21 -17.21 7.13 10.97
C LEU A 21 -18.61 6.98 10.35
N LEU A 22 -18.81 5.95 9.54
CA LEU A 22 -20.11 5.67 8.90
C LEU A 22 -21.21 5.34 9.91
N ALA A 23 -20.87 4.64 11.00
CA ALA A 23 -21.80 4.38 12.09
C ALA A 23 -22.18 5.68 12.82
N GLY A 24 -21.21 6.54 13.12
CA GLY A 24 -21.42 7.85 13.73
C GLY A 24 -22.27 8.79 12.86
N TYR A 25 -22.03 8.85 11.54
CA TYR A 25 -22.84 9.63 10.60
C TYR A 25 -24.29 9.15 10.59
N ARG A 26 -24.50 7.83 10.53
CA ARG A 26 -25.87 7.25 10.58
C ARG A 26 -26.57 7.55 11.91
N ALA A 27 -25.84 7.51 13.00
CA ALA A 27 -26.37 7.83 14.34
C ALA A 27 -26.46 9.33 14.62
N LYS A 28 -26.01 10.19 13.68
CA LYS A 28 -25.95 11.66 13.81
C LYS A 28 -25.15 12.12 15.05
N GLN A 29 -24.13 11.36 15.44
CA GLN A 29 -23.24 11.69 16.55
C GLN A 29 -22.27 12.80 16.19
N PHE A 30 -21.84 12.82 14.95
CA PHE A 30 -21.02 13.84 14.29
C PHE A 30 -21.26 13.80 12.77
N SER A 31 -20.83 14.83 12.07
CA SER A 31 -21.02 14.99 10.63
C SER A 31 -19.73 14.74 9.86
N PRO A 32 -19.80 14.43 8.55
CA PRO A 32 -18.66 14.42 7.65
C PRO A 32 -17.81 15.69 7.68
N LEU A 33 -18.45 16.86 7.83
CA LEU A 33 -17.72 18.14 7.88
C LEU A 33 -16.91 18.27 9.17
N GLU A 34 -17.46 17.91 10.34
CA GLU A 34 -16.74 17.93 11.62
C GLU A 34 -15.55 16.97 11.61
N VAL A 35 -15.72 15.77 11.05
CA VAL A 35 -14.63 14.81 10.89
C VAL A 35 -13.53 15.37 9.98
N LEU A 36 -13.90 15.94 8.83
CA LEU A 36 -12.91 16.50 7.90
C LEU A 36 -12.16 17.69 8.52
N ASP A 37 -12.83 18.57 9.25
CA ASP A 37 -12.21 19.72 9.91
C ASP A 37 -11.19 19.26 10.96
N GLU A 38 -11.48 18.19 11.70
CA GLU A 38 -10.53 17.61 12.64
C GLU A 38 -9.34 16.95 11.92
N VAL A 39 -9.58 16.22 10.82
CA VAL A 39 -8.50 15.68 9.97
C VAL A 39 -7.62 16.82 9.44
N ILE A 40 -8.20 17.91 8.93
CA ILE A 40 -7.45 19.08 8.43
C ILE A 40 -6.61 19.72 9.54
N ALA A 41 -7.17 19.89 10.74
CA ALA A 41 -6.44 20.42 11.88
C ALA A 41 -5.28 19.50 12.29
N HIS A 42 -5.48 18.19 12.22
CA HIS A 42 -4.44 17.20 12.52
C HIS A 42 -3.35 17.17 11.43
N VAL A 43 -3.72 17.24 10.15
CA VAL A 43 -2.79 17.40 9.01
C VAL A 43 -1.89 18.61 9.23
N ALA A 44 -2.44 19.77 9.63
CA ALA A 44 -1.67 20.98 9.84
C ALA A 44 -0.56 20.83 10.90
N ARG A 45 -0.74 19.91 11.86
CA ARG A 45 0.29 19.60 12.89
C ARG A 45 1.39 18.69 12.37
N TRP A 46 1.07 17.73 11.51
CA TRP A 46 1.99 16.70 11.03
C TRP A 46 2.72 17.06 9.72
N GLU A 47 2.01 17.69 8.77
CA GLU A 47 2.51 17.86 7.38
C GLU A 47 3.84 18.62 7.29
N PRO A 48 4.13 19.65 8.14
CA PRO A 48 5.44 20.29 8.16
C PRO A 48 6.62 19.33 8.41
N HIS A 49 6.35 18.19 9.07
CA HIS A 49 7.36 17.20 9.48
C HIS A 49 7.48 16.03 8.52
N ILE A 50 6.33 15.48 8.05
CA ILE A 50 6.32 14.24 7.25
C ILE A 50 6.22 14.46 5.75
N ARG A 51 5.64 15.59 5.31
CA ARG A 51 5.53 15.98 3.89
C ARG A 51 4.96 14.87 3.02
N ALA A 52 3.78 14.36 3.42
CA ALA A 52 3.13 13.22 2.79
C ALA A 52 2.18 13.62 1.65
N LEU A 53 1.74 14.88 1.60
CA LEU A 53 0.66 15.32 0.73
C LEU A 53 1.15 16.08 -0.51
N TYR A 54 0.35 15.94 -1.55
CA TYR A 54 0.42 16.66 -2.80
C TYR A 54 -0.99 17.07 -3.23
N LEU A 55 -1.16 18.25 -3.82
CA LEU A 55 -2.49 18.79 -4.19
C LEU A 55 -3.49 18.71 -3.02
N TYR A 56 -3.06 19.20 -1.87
CA TYR A 56 -3.91 19.31 -0.69
C TYR A 56 -4.87 20.49 -0.85
N ASP A 57 -6.19 20.20 -0.90
CA ASP A 57 -7.26 21.17 -1.10
C ASP A 57 -8.30 21.07 0.05
N PRO A 58 -8.02 21.68 1.21
CA PRO A 58 -8.94 21.63 2.34
C PRO A 58 -10.28 22.33 2.08
N ASP A 59 -10.32 23.40 1.30
CA ASP A 59 -11.55 24.17 1.08
C ASP A 59 -12.48 23.45 0.10
N GLY A 60 -11.95 22.93 -1.00
CA GLY A 60 -12.72 22.08 -1.91
C GLY A 60 -13.24 20.81 -1.21
N ALA A 61 -12.43 20.22 -0.35
CA ALA A 61 -12.82 19.06 0.45
C ALA A 61 -13.95 19.39 1.44
N ARG A 62 -13.90 20.56 2.11
CA ARG A 62 -15.00 21.04 2.99
C ARG A 62 -16.32 21.18 2.23
N ALA A 63 -16.31 21.69 1.01
CA ALA A 63 -17.52 21.79 0.21
C ALA A 63 -18.14 20.42 -0.09
N VAL A 64 -17.30 19.40 -0.39
CA VAL A 64 -17.74 18.01 -0.59
C VAL A 64 -18.26 17.40 0.72
N ALA A 65 -17.56 17.60 1.83
CA ALA A 65 -17.98 17.10 3.14
C ALA A 65 -19.26 17.72 3.63
N LYS A 66 -19.47 19.04 3.38
CA LYS A 66 -20.73 19.71 3.68
C LYS A 66 -21.90 19.12 2.90
N ALA A 67 -21.74 18.90 1.60
CA ALA A 67 -22.77 18.26 0.78
C ALA A 67 -23.09 16.83 1.29
N SER A 68 -22.07 16.08 1.75
CA SER A 68 -22.27 14.78 2.39
C SER A 68 -23.03 14.92 3.73
N THR A 69 -22.67 15.92 4.55
CA THR A 69 -23.40 16.22 5.80
C THR A 69 -24.89 16.43 5.53
N ASP A 70 -25.22 17.24 4.51
CA ASP A 70 -26.62 17.53 4.14
C ASP A 70 -27.36 16.23 3.74
N ARG A 71 -26.71 15.33 2.98
CA ARG A 71 -27.26 14.02 2.62
C ARG A 71 -27.50 13.10 3.84
N TRP A 72 -26.54 13.01 4.75
CA TRP A 72 -26.71 12.23 5.98
C TRP A 72 -27.82 12.76 6.88
N GLN A 73 -27.98 14.09 6.96
CA GLN A 73 -29.09 14.70 7.68
C GLN A 73 -30.44 14.37 7.04
N ALA A 74 -30.52 14.33 5.72
CA ALA A 74 -31.70 13.92 4.96
C ALA A 74 -31.97 12.40 5.01
N GLY A 75 -31.01 11.58 5.45
CA GLY A 75 -31.10 10.11 5.43
C GLY A 75 -30.85 9.50 4.05
N GLU A 76 -30.22 10.24 3.14
CA GLU A 76 -29.98 9.88 1.73
C GLU A 76 -28.50 9.87 1.39
N PRO A 77 -27.65 9.02 2.05
CA PRO A 77 -26.23 8.94 1.72
C PRO A 77 -26.02 8.46 0.27
N MET A 78 -25.05 9.05 -0.44
CA MET A 78 -24.77 8.77 -1.85
C MET A 78 -24.28 7.35 -2.09
N GLY A 79 -23.48 6.80 -1.15
CA GLY A 79 -22.88 5.48 -1.30
C GLY A 79 -22.20 4.97 -0.02
N THR A 80 -21.48 3.87 -0.17
CA THR A 80 -20.86 3.15 0.97
C THR A 80 -19.71 3.90 1.66
N LEU A 81 -19.17 4.94 1.03
CA LEU A 81 -18.08 5.76 1.59
C LEU A 81 -18.46 7.23 1.73
N ASP A 82 -19.78 7.54 1.70
CA ASP A 82 -20.23 8.94 1.71
C ASP A 82 -19.71 9.69 2.94
N GLY A 83 -18.92 10.74 2.68
CA GLY A 83 -18.33 11.59 3.71
C GLY A 83 -17.02 11.06 4.33
N VAL A 84 -16.53 9.87 3.98
CA VAL A 84 -15.27 9.33 4.53
C VAL A 84 -14.08 10.02 3.87
N PRO A 85 -13.13 10.59 4.64
CA PRO A 85 -11.91 11.18 4.11
C PRO A 85 -11.00 10.13 3.45
N VAL A 86 -10.51 10.43 2.23
CA VAL A 86 -9.65 9.53 1.44
C VAL A 86 -8.50 10.31 0.83
N THR A 87 -7.30 9.74 0.81
CA THR A 87 -6.18 10.22 0.00
C THR A 87 -5.91 9.28 -1.17
N ILE A 88 -5.41 9.82 -2.28
CA ILE A 88 -5.11 9.09 -3.51
C ILE A 88 -3.66 9.34 -3.91
N LYS A 89 -2.91 8.27 -4.22
CA LYS A 89 -1.52 8.39 -4.68
C LYS A 89 -1.41 9.23 -5.95
N ASP A 90 -0.32 10.00 -6.08
CA ASP A 90 0.04 10.86 -7.20
C ASP A 90 -0.26 10.23 -8.58
N ASN A 91 0.17 8.98 -8.82
CA ASN A 91 0.07 8.32 -10.12
C ASN A 91 -1.33 7.79 -10.49
N ILE A 92 -2.33 8.02 -9.66
CA ILE A 92 -3.73 7.70 -9.97
C ILE A 92 -4.40 8.98 -10.44
N ALA A 93 -4.75 9.07 -11.72
CA ALA A 93 -5.33 10.26 -12.30
C ALA A 93 -6.64 10.66 -11.61
N THR A 94 -6.75 11.93 -11.28
CA THR A 94 -7.96 12.60 -10.81
C THR A 94 -8.29 13.75 -11.75
N LYS A 95 -9.52 13.83 -12.23
CA LYS A 95 -9.94 14.81 -13.23
C LYS A 95 -9.57 16.24 -12.83
N GLY A 96 -8.95 16.97 -13.75
CA GLY A 96 -8.53 18.37 -13.57
C GLY A 96 -7.21 18.55 -12.81
N GLN A 97 -6.58 17.47 -12.34
CA GLN A 97 -5.31 17.53 -11.59
C GLN A 97 -4.18 16.87 -12.38
N PRO A 98 -2.95 17.41 -12.32
CA PRO A 98 -1.79 16.81 -12.99
C PRO A 98 -1.33 15.51 -12.30
N VAL A 99 -0.61 14.68 -13.07
CA VAL A 99 -0.02 13.41 -12.64
C VAL A 99 1.49 13.46 -12.88
N PRO A 100 2.27 14.06 -11.97
CA PRO A 100 3.72 14.26 -12.14
C PRO A 100 4.54 12.98 -11.99
N LEU A 101 3.96 11.87 -11.57
CA LEU A 101 4.63 10.58 -11.34
C LEU A 101 5.84 10.70 -10.38
N GLY A 102 5.78 11.64 -9.42
CA GLY A 102 6.87 11.93 -8.50
C GLY A 102 8.13 12.52 -9.15
N ALA A 103 8.11 12.87 -10.43
CA ALA A 103 9.29 13.25 -11.20
C ALA A 103 9.22 14.68 -11.74
N ALA A 104 10.25 15.49 -11.45
CA ALA A 104 10.35 16.87 -11.94
C ALA A 104 10.53 16.97 -13.47
N SER A 105 10.80 15.85 -14.14
CA SER A 105 10.90 15.74 -15.60
C SER A 105 9.55 15.60 -16.31
N VAL A 106 8.46 15.28 -15.58
CA VAL A 106 7.15 15.05 -16.15
C VAL A 106 6.38 16.36 -16.27
N LYS A 107 5.76 16.60 -17.43
CA LYS A 107 4.93 17.78 -17.67
C LYS A 107 3.64 17.72 -16.86
N HIS A 108 3.26 18.82 -16.26
CA HIS A 108 2.06 18.94 -15.43
C HIS A 108 0.83 19.20 -16.30
N VAL A 109 0.33 18.17 -16.95
CA VAL A 109 -0.91 18.24 -17.75
C VAL A 109 -2.07 17.74 -16.89
N PRO A 110 -3.13 18.53 -16.69
CA PRO A 110 -4.31 18.08 -15.96
C PRO A 110 -4.99 16.88 -16.64
N ALA A 111 -5.32 15.86 -15.85
CA ALA A 111 -6.01 14.69 -16.37
C ALA A 111 -7.44 15.05 -16.83
N GLU A 112 -7.84 14.54 -18.00
CA GLU A 112 -9.18 14.80 -18.58
C GLU A 112 -10.30 14.07 -17.81
N LYS A 113 -9.97 12.95 -17.17
CA LYS A 113 -10.91 12.06 -16.45
C LYS A 113 -10.26 11.44 -15.21
N ASP A 114 -11.10 11.00 -14.28
CA ASP A 114 -10.64 10.15 -13.17
C ASP A 114 -10.20 8.77 -13.70
N ALA A 115 -9.11 8.23 -13.17
CA ALA A 115 -8.81 6.81 -13.33
C ALA A 115 -9.88 5.94 -12.63
N PRO A 116 -10.06 4.65 -13.01
CA PRO A 116 -11.12 3.83 -12.44
C PRO A 116 -11.18 3.83 -10.91
N PRO A 117 -10.08 3.69 -10.15
CA PRO A 117 -10.16 3.70 -8.70
C PRO A 117 -10.62 5.04 -8.12
N ALA A 118 -10.19 6.16 -8.70
CA ALA A 118 -10.63 7.50 -8.28
C ALA A 118 -12.12 7.74 -8.58
N ALA A 119 -12.57 7.29 -9.76
CA ALA A 119 -13.98 7.37 -10.14
C ALA A 119 -14.86 6.57 -9.17
N ARG A 120 -14.47 5.33 -8.83
CA ARG A 120 -15.22 4.49 -7.87
C ARG A 120 -15.33 5.13 -6.48
N LEU A 121 -14.24 5.71 -5.96
CA LEU A 121 -14.26 6.40 -4.66
C LEU A 121 -15.19 7.61 -4.69
N ARG A 122 -15.13 8.42 -5.75
CA ARG A 122 -15.98 9.60 -5.90
C ARG A 122 -17.46 9.22 -6.03
N GLU A 123 -17.80 8.21 -6.81
CA GLU A 123 -19.15 7.66 -6.96
C GLU A 123 -19.71 7.07 -5.64
N ALA A 124 -18.83 6.56 -4.78
CA ALA A 124 -19.20 6.08 -3.45
C ALA A 124 -19.39 7.21 -2.41
N GLY A 125 -19.15 8.47 -2.78
CA GLY A 125 -19.31 9.64 -1.93
C GLY A 125 -18.08 9.97 -1.06
N ALA A 126 -16.93 9.33 -1.29
CA ALA A 126 -15.72 9.60 -0.51
C ALA A 126 -15.23 11.05 -0.68
N VAL A 127 -14.71 11.64 0.39
CA VAL A 127 -14.13 12.99 0.37
C VAL A 127 -12.63 12.85 0.04
N ILE A 128 -12.31 13.00 -1.26
CA ILE A 128 -10.92 13.01 -1.73
C ILE A 128 -10.34 14.39 -1.44
N PHE A 129 -9.51 14.52 -0.38
CA PHE A 129 -9.03 15.82 0.09
C PHE A 129 -7.58 16.12 -0.29
N ALA A 130 -6.80 15.09 -0.69
CA ALA A 130 -5.42 15.27 -1.12
C ALA A 130 -4.95 14.10 -2.00
N LYS A 131 -3.91 14.35 -2.78
CA LYS A 131 -3.06 13.31 -3.35
C LYS A 131 -1.86 13.10 -2.43
N THR A 132 -1.22 11.93 -2.51
CA THR A 132 -0.06 11.58 -1.69
C THR A 132 1.19 11.40 -2.54
N THR A 133 2.33 11.72 -1.94
CA THR A 133 3.65 11.71 -2.58
C THR A 133 4.11 10.31 -2.99
N MET A 134 4.99 10.28 -3.98
CA MET A 134 5.68 9.08 -4.46
C MET A 134 7.06 9.44 -5.04
N PRO A 135 8.01 8.49 -5.15
CA PRO A 135 9.28 8.70 -5.84
C PRO A 135 9.11 8.75 -7.37
N ASP A 136 10.15 9.21 -8.06
CA ASP A 136 10.22 9.29 -9.52
C ASP A 136 9.74 7.99 -10.18
N TYR A 137 8.72 8.11 -11.05
CA TYR A 137 8.10 7.02 -11.81
C TYR A 137 7.62 5.84 -10.96
N GLY A 138 7.60 5.98 -9.64
CA GLY A 138 7.27 4.89 -8.72
C GLY A 138 8.33 3.80 -8.62
N MET A 139 9.56 4.09 -8.99
CA MET A 139 10.64 3.09 -9.12
C MET A 139 11.49 2.86 -7.86
N LEU A 140 11.19 3.55 -6.76
CA LEU A 140 11.87 3.36 -5.48
C LEU A 140 10.91 2.88 -4.40
N SER A 141 11.45 2.16 -3.40
CA SER A 141 10.75 1.87 -2.14
C SER A 141 11.05 2.94 -1.09
N SER A 142 10.94 4.21 -1.48
CA SER A 142 11.40 5.36 -0.69
C SER A 142 10.47 6.55 -0.83
N GLY A 143 10.54 7.46 0.15
CA GLY A 143 9.93 8.79 0.10
C GLY A 143 10.73 9.83 -0.68
N LEU A 144 11.87 9.43 -1.28
CA LEU A 144 12.75 10.31 -2.04
C LEU A 144 12.17 10.59 -3.43
N SER A 145 12.08 11.86 -3.83
CA SER A 145 11.52 12.29 -5.11
C SER A 145 12.28 13.51 -5.65
N SER A 146 12.37 13.65 -6.97
CA SER A 146 12.88 14.87 -7.59
C SER A 146 11.84 16.00 -7.62
N PHE A 147 10.56 15.65 -7.50
CA PHE A 147 9.45 16.60 -7.56
C PHE A 147 8.86 16.93 -6.18
N HIS A 148 8.56 15.91 -5.38
CA HIS A 148 8.00 16.09 -4.04
C HIS A 148 9.12 16.35 -3.02
N PRO A 149 8.83 17.08 -1.93
CA PRO A 149 9.70 17.09 -0.76
C PRO A 149 9.89 15.66 -0.22
N LEU A 150 11.03 15.43 0.47
CA LEU A 150 11.31 14.13 1.09
C LEU A 150 10.22 13.77 2.11
N THR A 151 9.51 12.69 1.85
CA THR A 151 8.50 12.16 2.77
C THR A 151 9.18 11.35 3.87
N ARG A 152 8.79 11.58 5.13
CA ARG A 152 9.39 10.98 6.32
C ARG A 152 8.40 10.08 7.05
N ASN A 153 8.93 9.13 7.83
CA ASN A 153 8.12 8.18 8.57
C ASN A 153 7.65 8.78 9.91
N PRO A 154 6.34 8.77 10.22
CA PRO A 154 5.83 9.30 11.49
C PRO A 154 6.34 8.59 12.75
N TRP A 155 6.76 7.32 12.67
CA TRP A 155 7.32 6.58 13.79
C TRP A 155 8.71 7.09 14.19
N ASP A 156 9.48 7.60 13.23
CA ASP A 156 10.78 8.23 13.41
C ASP A 156 11.11 9.04 12.15
N LEU A 157 11.17 10.36 12.29
CA LEU A 157 11.40 11.29 11.18
C LEU A 157 12.77 11.13 10.51
N SER A 158 13.73 10.43 11.12
CA SER A 158 15.00 10.06 10.50
C SER A 158 14.88 8.84 9.57
N LYS A 159 13.72 8.19 9.55
CA LYS A 159 13.47 6.96 8.82
C LYS A 159 12.59 7.17 7.60
N ASN A 160 12.71 6.22 6.67
CA ASN A 160 11.94 6.21 5.44
C ASN A 160 10.54 5.61 5.67
N PRO A 161 9.47 6.15 5.11
CA PRO A 161 8.13 5.56 5.17
C PRO A 161 7.98 4.37 4.22
N GLY A 162 8.97 4.11 3.39
CA GLY A 162 8.85 3.18 2.28
C GLY A 162 8.26 3.81 1.03
N GLY A 163 8.01 3.00 0.03
CA GLY A 163 7.51 3.44 -1.27
C GLY A 163 7.11 2.26 -2.19
N SER A 164 6.60 2.59 -3.34
CA SER A 164 6.43 3.92 -3.92
C SER A 164 5.18 4.67 -3.43
N SER A 165 4.26 4.08 -2.64
CA SER A 165 3.14 4.80 -2.02
C SER A 165 3.58 5.45 -0.69
N ALA A 166 4.64 6.26 -0.73
CA ALA A 166 5.32 6.80 0.43
C ALA A 166 4.41 7.72 1.25
N GLY A 167 3.78 8.69 0.59
CA GLY A 167 2.86 9.60 1.25
C GLY A 167 1.62 8.91 1.82
N ALA A 168 1.10 7.86 1.15
CA ALA A 168 -0.04 7.09 1.68
C ALA A 168 0.33 6.33 2.95
N GLY A 169 1.53 5.72 3.02
CA GLY A 169 2.05 5.08 4.22
C GLY A 169 2.21 6.06 5.38
N ALA A 170 2.88 7.19 5.13
CA ALA A 170 3.08 8.24 6.13
C ALA A 170 1.75 8.85 6.61
N ALA A 171 0.84 9.20 5.69
CA ALA A 171 -0.47 9.75 6.00
C ALA A 171 -1.32 8.80 6.87
N GLY A 172 -1.33 7.50 6.53
CA GLY A 172 -2.06 6.51 7.30
C GLY A 172 -1.54 6.36 8.74
N ALA A 173 -0.21 6.30 8.91
CA ALA A 173 0.39 6.22 10.24
C ALA A 173 0.17 7.51 11.03
N ALA A 174 0.20 8.66 10.39
CA ALA A 174 -0.02 9.96 11.00
C ALA A 174 -1.49 10.26 11.32
N GLY A 175 -2.48 9.48 10.83
CA GLY A 175 -3.90 9.73 11.10
C GLY A 175 -4.56 10.77 10.20
N TYR A 176 -4.21 10.80 8.91
CA TYR A 176 -4.86 11.67 7.92
C TYR A 176 -6.16 11.04 7.38
N GLY A 177 -7.00 10.59 8.33
CA GLY A 177 -8.20 9.83 8.03
C GLY A 177 -7.92 8.33 7.81
N PRO A 178 -8.98 7.50 7.61
CA PRO A 178 -8.86 6.04 7.67
C PRO A 178 -8.42 5.37 6.36
N LEU A 179 -8.63 6.02 5.21
CA LEU A 179 -8.50 5.38 3.91
C LEU A 179 -7.46 6.05 3.01
N HIS A 180 -6.51 5.24 2.51
CA HIS A 180 -5.48 5.70 1.58
C HIS A 180 -5.39 4.73 0.41
N LEU A 181 -5.31 5.28 -0.83
CA LEU A 181 -5.21 4.49 -2.04
C LEU A 181 -3.79 4.56 -2.62
N GLY A 182 -3.14 3.40 -2.71
CA GLY A 182 -1.83 3.25 -3.33
C GLY A 182 -1.83 2.38 -4.59
N THR A 183 -0.64 2.19 -5.18
CA THR A 183 -0.39 1.25 -6.27
C THR A 183 0.80 0.35 -5.94
N ASP A 184 0.82 -0.88 -6.45
CA ASP A 184 1.83 -1.88 -6.15
C ASP A 184 2.20 -2.68 -7.40
N ILE A 185 3.49 -2.74 -7.74
CA ILE A 185 4.05 -3.59 -8.80
C ILE A 185 5.23 -4.44 -8.31
N GLY A 186 5.80 -4.10 -7.15
CA GLY A 186 6.93 -4.80 -6.54
C GLY A 186 6.89 -4.79 -5.01
N GLY A 187 5.78 -4.30 -4.43
CA GLY A 187 5.61 -4.14 -2.98
C GLY A 187 5.11 -2.76 -2.56
N SER A 188 4.75 -1.90 -3.51
CA SER A 188 4.58 -0.46 -3.26
C SER A 188 3.34 -0.04 -2.46
N VAL A 189 2.43 -0.91 -2.05
CA VAL A 189 1.50 -0.65 -0.93
C VAL A 189 1.93 -1.41 0.32
N ARG A 190 2.49 -2.63 0.15
CA ARG A 190 2.88 -3.54 1.24
C ARG A 190 4.11 -3.06 2.00
N LEU A 191 5.15 -2.61 1.30
CA LEU A 191 6.39 -2.09 1.91
C LEU A 191 6.13 -0.84 2.76
N PRO A 192 5.47 0.23 2.25
CA PRO A 192 5.16 1.36 3.11
C PRO A 192 4.21 1.00 4.24
N ALA A 193 3.26 0.07 4.05
CA ALA A 193 2.43 -0.43 5.15
C ALA A 193 3.26 -1.17 6.21
N CYS A 194 4.23 -2.00 5.81
CA CYS A 194 5.15 -2.70 6.70
C CYS A 194 5.92 -1.72 7.59
N TRP A 195 6.52 -0.70 6.98
CA TRP A 195 7.36 0.26 7.71
C TRP A 195 6.58 1.38 8.42
N CYS A 196 5.29 1.51 8.14
CA CYS A 196 4.39 2.46 8.79
C CYS A 196 3.38 1.81 9.74
N GLY A 197 3.38 0.47 9.87
CA GLY A 197 2.52 -0.26 10.81
C GLY A 197 1.07 -0.44 10.35
N LEU A 198 0.79 -0.30 9.05
CA LEU A 198 -0.54 -0.35 8.46
C LEU A 198 -0.94 -1.76 8.00
N VAL A 199 -2.22 -1.88 7.64
CA VAL A 199 -2.78 -2.95 6.81
C VAL A 199 -2.79 -2.48 5.36
N ALA A 200 -2.28 -3.29 4.42
CA ALA A 200 -2.38 -3.00 3.00
C ALA A 200 -2.61 -4.27 2.18
N LEU A 201 -3.61 -4.25 1.33
CA LEU A 201 -3.86 -5.33 0.39
C LEU A 201 -3.30 -4.98 -0.99
N LYS A 202 -2.42 -5.83 -1.50
CA LYS A 202 -2.15 -5.98 -2.92
C LYS A 202 -3.16 -6.99 -3.46
N PRO A 203 -4.25 -6.58 -4.13
CA PRO A 203 -5.24 -7.52 -4.64
C PRO A 203 -4.68 -8.39 -5.78
N SER A 204 -5.42 -9.40 -6.17
CA SER A 204 -5.17 -10.14 -7.41
C SER A 204 -5.13 -9.19 -8.61
N LEU A 205 -4.24 -9.47 -9.60
CA LEU A 205 -4.18 -8.65 -10.81
C LEU A 205 -5.56 -8.59 -11.47
N GLY A 206 -5.99 -7.38 -11.84
CA GLY A 206 -7.29 -7.13 -12.48
C GLY A 206 -8.49 -7.12 -11.53
N ARG A 207 -8.31 -7.36 -10.21
CA ARG A 207 -9.39 -7.27 -9.23
C ARG A 207 -9.88 -5.83 -9.05
N VAL A 208 -8.97 -4.89 -9.01
CA VAL A 208 -9.23 -3.46 -9.03
C VAL A 208 -8.85 -2.94 -10.41
N PRO A 209 -9.83 -2.51 -11.23
CA PRO A 209 -9.52 -1.93 -12.54
C PRO A 209 -8.65 -0.67 -12.41
N ILE A 210 -7.62 -0.55 -13.27
CA ILE A 210 -6.70 0.58 -13.33
C ILE A 210 -6.53 1.09 -14.77
N ASP A 211 -6.11 2.34 -14.93
CA ASP A 211 -5.82 2.94 -16.24
C ASP A 211 -4.54 3.80 -16.11
N PRO A 212 -3.47 3.50 -16.89
CA PRO A 212 -3.31 2.36 -17.78
C PRO A 212 -3.04 1.04 -17.02
N PRO A 213 -3.53 -0.12 -17.53
CA PRO A 213 -3.18 -1.42 -16.98
C PRO A 213 -1.73 -1.80 -17.31
N TYR A 214 -1.12 -2.64 -16.45
CA TYR A 214 0.23 -3.14 -16.67
C TYR A 214 0.47 -4.46 -15.93
N VAL A 215 1.36 -5.32 -16.46
CA VAL A 215 1.73 -6.61 -15.86
C VAL A 215 2.18 -6.45 -14.42
N GLY A 216 1.55 -7.16 -13.49
CA GLY A 216 1.85 -7.15 -12.06
C GLY A 216 1.42 -5.87 -11.31
N ARG A 217 0.95 -4.82 -12.00
CA ARG A 217 0.54 -3.56 -11.38
C ARG A 217 -0.91 -3.62 -10.91
N VAL A 218 -1.12 -3.25 -9.64
CA VAL A 218 -2.45 -3.14 -9.04
C VAL A 218 -2.60 -1.83 -8.28
N ALA A 219 -3.84 -1.42 -8.01
CA ALA A 219 -4.16 -0.44 -6.98
C ALA A 219 -4.73 -1.18 -5.77
N GLY A 220 -4.46 -0.68 -4.56
CA GLY A 220 -4.92 -1.33 -3.34
C GLY A 220 -5.04 -0.39 -2.15
N PRO A 221 -5.90 -0.76 -1.17
CA PRO A 221 -6.12 -0.01 0.06
C PRO A 221 -4.91 -0.08 0.99
N MET A 222 -4.70 1.02 1.71
CA MET A 222 -3.79 1.13 2.86
C MET A 222 -4.60 1.75 4.01
N THR A 223 -4.72 1.03 5.13
CA THR A 223 -5.63 1.36 6.23
C THR A 223 -5.00 1.00 7.57
N ARG A 224 -5.61 1.37 8.69
CA ARG A 224 -5.15 0.96 10.02
C ARG A 224 -5.71 -0.39 10.46
N ILE A 225 -6.86 -0.80 9.94
CA ILE A 225 -7.55 -2.06 10.26
C ILE A 225 -8.02 -2.78 9.00
N VAL A 226 -8.22 -4.09 9.11
CA VAL A 226 -8.65 -4.94 7.98
C VAL A 226 -10.06 -4.59 7.50
N ASP A 227 -10.99 -4.25 8.39
CA ASP A 227 -12.38 -3.92 8.01
C ASP A 227 -12.45 -2.71 7.06
N ASP A 228 -11.60 -1.70 7.27
CA ASP A 228 -11.50 -0.55 6.38
C ASP A 228 -10.94 -0.91 5.00
N ALA A 229 -9.98 -1.85 4.95
CA ALA A 229 -9.49 -2.38 3.68
C ALA A 229 -10.59 -3.15 2.92
N VAL A 230 -11.39 -3.93 3.62
CA VAL A 230 -12.55 -4.63 3.06
C VAL A 230 -13.60 -3.65 2.52
N LEU A 231 -13.93 -2.63 3.32
CA LEU A 231 -14.87 -1.59 2.94
C LEU A 231 -14.40 -0.87 1.65
N MET A 232 -13.12 -0.51 1.59
CA MET A 232 -12.54 0.14 0.41
C MET A 232 -12.53 -0.78 -0.81
N MET A 233 -12.19 -2.07 -0.64
CA MET A 233 -12.22 -3.07 -1.71
C MET A 233 -13.62 -3.29 -2.28
N SER A 234 -14.68 -3.19 -1.47
CA SER A 234 -16.08 -3.30 -1.94
C SER A 234 -16.45 -2.24 -2.98
N VAL A 235 -15.75 -1.10 -2.95
CA VAL A 235 -15.91 0.00 -3.90
C VAL A 235 -14.94 -0.13 -5.08
N LEU A 236 -13.65 -0.35 -4.78
CA LEU A 236 -12.59 -0.37 -5.79
C LEU A 236 -12.71 -1.53 -6.78
N SER A 237 -13.26 -2.68 -6.36
CA SER A 237 -13.38 -3.88 -7.20
C SER A 237 -14.55 -3.86 -8.18
N ARG A 238 -15.32 -2.77 -8.23
CA ARG A 238 -16.41 -2.63 -9.21
C ARG A 238 -15.86 -2.60 -10.63
N PRO A 239 -16.54 -3.25 -11.59
CA PRO A 239 -16.06 -3.35 -12.97
C PRO A 239 -15.85 -1.98 -13.63
N ASP A 240 -14.81 -1.90 -14.46
CA ASP A 240 -14.57 -0.74 -15.33
C ASP A 240 -13.96 -1.21 -16.66
N ARG A 241 -14.55 -0.78 -17.77
CA ARG A 241 -14.15 -1.25 -19.12
C ARG A 241 -12.85 -0.61 -19.63
N ARG A 242 -12.29 0.35 -18.92
CA ARG A 242 -11.01 1.00 -19.30
C ARG A 242 -9.81 0.12 -19.03
N ASP A 243 -9.92 -0.85 -18.14
CA ASP A 243 -8.86 -1.82 -17.86
C ASP A 243 -9.08 -3.11 -18.66
N GLY A 244 -8.30 -3.26 -19.74
CA GLY A 244 -8.31 -4.47 -20.59
C GLY A 244 -7.73 -5.73 -19.91
N MET A 245 -7.11 -5.58 -18.72
CA MET A 245 -6.60 -6.69 -17.90
C MET A 245 -7.49 -6.99 -16.68
N SER A 246 -8.63 -6.29 -16.54
CA SER A 246 -9.54 -6.51 -15.43
C SER A 246 -10.16 -7.91 -15.46
N LEU A 247 -10.44 -8.45 -14.27
CA LEU A 247 -11.15 -9.72 -14.14
C LEU A 247 -12.61 -9.57 -14.61
N PRO A 248 -13.23 -10.68 -15.07
CA PRO A 248 -14.65 -10.68 -15.36
C PRO A 248 -15.47 -10.17 -14.17
N ALA A 249 -16.50 -9.38 -14.47
CA ALA A 249 -17.41 -8.87 -13.46
C ALA A 249 -18.17 -10.03 -12.81
N HIS A 250 -18.14 -10.07 -11.49
CA HIS A 250 -18.99 -10.96 -10.69
C HIS A 250 -19.26 -10.30 -9.33
N GLU A 251 -20.35 -10.70 -8.72
CA GLU A 251 -20.67 -10.22 -7.38
C GLU A 251 -19.74 -10.86 -6.35
N ILE A 252 -19.13 -10.02 -5.53
CA ILE A 252 -18.26 -10.44 -4.44
C ILE A 252 -18.89 -9.98 -3.13
N ASN A 253 -19.17 -10.92 -2.26
CA ASN A 253 -19.65 -10.61 -0.92
C ASN A 253 -18.48 -10.24 0.00
N TRP A 254 -18.06 -8.97 -0.05
CA TRP A 254 -16.98 -8.44 0.78
C TRP A 254 -17.30 -8.44 2.28
N LYS A 255 -18.56 -8.64 2.67
CA LYS A 255 -18.96 -8.68 4.10
C LYS A 255 -18.67 -10.01 4.78
N THR A 256 -18.43 -11.08 4.00
CA THR A 256 -18.24 -12.43 4.54
C THR A 256 -16.74 -12.69 4.76
N LEU A 257 -16.21 -12.26 5.88
CA LEU A 257 -14.84 -12.58 6.32
C LEU A 257 -14.78 -13.75 7.32
N GLU A 258 -15.85 -14.54 7.44
CA GLU A 258 -15.94 -15.65 8.39
C GLU A 258 -15.17 -16.88 7.88
N LYS A 259 -13.84 -16.80 7.91
CA LYS A 259 -12.97 -17.92 7.59
C LYS A 259 -12.02 -18.18 8.75
N SER A 260 -12.19 -19.33 9.40
CA SER A 260 -11.29 -19.74 10.48
C SER A 260 -9.96 -20.23 9.93
N PRO A 261 -8.83 -19.92 10.56
CA PRO A 261 -7.54 -20.50 10.19
C PRO A 261 -7.45 -22.02 10.53
N ARG A 262 -8.38 -22.54 11.32
CA ARG A 262 -8.36 -23.93 11.78
C ARG A 262 -8.35 -24.91 10.59
N LYS A 263 -7.38 -25.84 10.62
CA LYS A 263 -7.12 -26.85 9.59
C LYS A 263 -6.61 -26.28 8.26
N MET A 264 -6.43 -24.95 8.12
CA MET A 264 -5.80 -24.40 6.93
C MET A 264 -4.30 -24.72 6.93
N ARG A 265 -3.76 -24.99 5.75
CA ARG A 265 -2.34 -25.30 5.54
C ARG A 265 -1.60 -24.01 5.18
N PHE A 266 -0.70 -23.59 6.05
CA PHE A 266 0.17 -22.45 5.83
C PHE A 266 1.59 -22.87 5.53
N GLY A 267 2.20 -22.36 4.46
CA GLY A 267 3.63 -22.41 4.24
C GLY A 267 4.30 -21.22 4.91
N LEU A 268 5.28 -21.46 5.78
CA LEU A 268 6.11 -20.41 6.38
C LEU A 268 7.38 -20.24 5.54
N MET A 269 7.47 -19.15 4.78
CA MET A 269 8.58 -18.84 3.89
C MET A 269 9.48 -17.76 4.52
N LEU A 270 10.60 -18.17 5.08
CA LEU A 270 11.55 -17.26 5.76
C LEU A 270 12.84 -17.07 4.96
N ASP A 271 13.39 -18.15 4.42
CA ASP A 271 14.67 -18.13 3.75
C ASP A 271 14.50 -18.14 2.23
N LEU A 272 15.21 -17.22 1.60
CA LEU A 272 15.32 -17.10 0.15
C LEU A 272 16.81 -17.14 -0.21
N ASP A 273 17.16 -17.85 -1.28
CA ASP A 273 18.53 -17.89 -1.82
C ASP A 273 18.91 -16.60 -2.57
N VAL A 274 18.03 -15.58 -2.53
CA VAL A 274 18.15 -14.33 -3.26
C VAL A 274 17.59 -13.17 -2.42
N GLY A 275 18.14 -12.00 -2.66
CA GLY A 275 17.70 -10.77 -1.99
C GLY A 275 18.60 -10.39 -0.81
N GLN A 276 18.16 -9.39 -0.07
CA GLN A 276 18.87 -8.93 1.13
C GLN A 276 18.64 -9.90 2.28
N ALA A 277 19.68 -10.15 3.07
CA ALA A 277 19.62 -11.04 4.24
C ALA A 277 18.52 -10.61 5.23
N LEU A 278 17.78 -11.60 5.72
CA LEU A 278 16.67 -11.38 6.65
C LEU A 278 17.20 -11.03 8.05
N GLU A 279 16.84 -9.83 8.53
CA GLU A 279 17.15 -9.41 9.89
C GLU A 279 16.47 -10.29 10.95
N LYS A 280 17.20 -10.57 12.03
CA LYS A 280 16.70 -11.44 13.11
C LYS A 280 15.38 -10.94 13.70
N GLU A 281 15.22 -9.65 13.92
CA GLU A 281 14.01 -9.09 14.52
C GLU A 281 12.79 -9.24 13.59
N VAL A 282 12.98 -9.16 12.28
CA VAL A 282 11.94 -9.46 11.30
C VAL A 282 11.55 -10.93 11.34
N ARG A 283 12.55 -11.84 11.31
CA ARG A 283 12.32 -13.28 11.43
C ARG A 283 11.53 -13.64 12.69
N ASP A 284 11.93 -13.09 13.84
CA ASP A 284 11.30 -13.39 15.13
C ASP A 284 9.80 -12.98 15.11
N VAL A 285 9.45 -11.85 14.53
CA VAL A 285 8.05 -11.38 14.42
C VAL A 285 7.24 -12.29 13.48
N VAL A 286 7.80 -12.68 12.33
CA VAL A 286 7.10 -13.56 11.37
C VAL A 286 6.89 -14.96 11.93
N VAL A 287 7.89 -15.52 12.63
CA VAL A 287 7.76 -16.82 13.32
C VAL A 287 6.70 -16.73 14.43
N LYS A 288 6.64 -15.60 15.17
CA LYS A 288 5.60 -15.40 16.20
C LYS A 288 4.20 -15.37 15.56
N ALA A 289 4.05 -14.74 14.40
CA ALA A 289 2.79 -14.72 13.66
C ALA A 289 2.36 -16.14 13.21
N ALA A 290 3.29 -16.93 12.69
CA ALA A 290 3.05 -18.32 12.33
C ALA A 290 2.57 -19.16 13.53
N LYS A 291 3.22 -19.02 14.70
CA LYS A 291 2.80 -19.66 15.95
C LYS A 291 1.41 -19.22 16.42
N ALA A 292 1.02 -17.97 16.18
CA ALA A 292 -0.33 -17.51 16.50
C ALA A 292 -1.39 -18.22 15.64
N PHE A 293 -1.13 -18.46 14.35
CA PHE A 293 -1.98 -19.26 13.50
C PHE A 293 -2.03 -20.74 13.93
N GLU A 294 -0.88 -21.34 14.30
CA GLU A 294 -0.85 -22.71 14.86
C GLU A 294 -1.71 -22.83 16.11
N SER A 295 -1.61 -21.85 17.03
CA SER A 295 -2.41 -21.81 18.25
C SER A 295 -3.93 -21.67 17.95
N ALA A 296 -4.29 -21.09 16.80
CA ALA A 296 -5.66 -21.04 16.31
C ALA A 296 -6.10 -22.30 15.54
N GLY A 297 -5.22 -23.33 15.46
CA GLY A 297 -5.51 -24.63 14.88
C GLY A 297 -5.15 -24.77 13.39
N ALA A 298 -4.37 -23.85 12.82
CA ALA A 298 -3.78 -24.02 11.50
C ALA A 298 -2.64 -25.07 11.53
N VAL A 299 -2.33 -25.63 10.37
CA VAL A 299 -1.14 -26.45 10.13
C VAL A 299 -0.10 -25.59 9.45
N VAL A 300 1.01 -25.28 10.14
CA VAL A 300 2.09 -24.47 9.58
C VAL A 300 3.28 -25.37 9.29
N THR A 301 3.87 -25.24 8.10
CA THR A 301 5.05 -25.99 7.66
C THR A 301 6.04 -25.01 7.05
N GLU A 302 7.29 -25.07 7.44
CA GLU A 302 8.36 -24.31 6.78
C GLU A 302 8.50 -24.76 5.32
N VAL A 303 8.71 -23.81 4.43
CA VAL A 303 8.85 -24.04 2.99
C VAL A 303 9.98 -23.18 2.43
N ASP A 304 10.79 -23.80 1.57
CA ASP A 304 11.84 -23.10 0.85
C ASP A 304 11.26 -22.05 -0.10
N GLY A 305 11.98 -20.95 -0.27
CA GLY A 305 11.61 -19.95 -1.25
C GLY A 305 11.79 -20.46 -2.69
N PHE A 306 10.89 -20.07 -3.58
CA PHE A 306 10.96 -20.43 -5.00
C PHE A 306 11.60 -19.35 -5.88
N PHE A 307 11.82 -18.16 -5.32
CA PHE A 307 12.33 -17.01 -6.07
C PHE A 307 13.84 -17.10 -6.20
N THR A 308 14.34 -17.05 -7.45
CA THR A 308 15.75 -17.30 -7.75
C THR A 308 16.48 -16.02 -8.19
N ARG A 309 17.83 -16.07 -8.23
CA ARG A 309 18.67 -15.00 -8.75
C ARG A 309 18.30 -14.65 -10.19
N ASP A 310 18.13 -15.65 -11.05
CA ASP A 310 17.74 -15.44 -12.47
C ASP A 310 16.39 -14.74 -12.60
N MET A 311 15.44 -15.04 -11.70
CA MET A 311 14.15 -14.37 -11.67
C MET A 311 14.29 -12.89 -11.30
N LEU A 312 15.07 -12.57 -10.28
CA LEU A 312 15.26 -11.19 -9.83
C LEU A 312 16.05 -10.36 -10.86
N ASP A 313 17.16 -10.89 -11.34
CA ASP A 313 18.03 -10.20 -12.33
C ASP A 313 17.29 -10.02 -13.68
N GLY A 314 16.50 -11.02 -14.08
CA GLY A 314 15.65 -10.90 -15.26
C GLY A 314 14.60 -9.81 -15.14
N LEU A 315 13.93 -9.70 -13.99
CA LEU A 315 13.00 -8.61 -13.73
C LEU A 315 13.70 -7.24 -13.71
N ASP A 316 14.89 -7.14 -13.12
CA ASP A 316 15.68 -5.91 -13.12
C ASP A 316 16.01 -5.47 -14.56
N ASN A 317 16.49 -6.38 -15.40
CA ASN A 317 16.75 -6.10 -16.81
C ASN A 317 15.50 -5.64 -17.56
N PHE A 318 14.38 -6.33 -17.37
CA PHE A 318 13.11 -5.94 -17.98
C PHE A 318 12.68 -4.53 -17.54
N TRP A 319 12.79 -4.20 -16.27
CA TRP A 319 12.40 -2.89 -15.75
C TRP A 319 13.39 -1.77 -16.09
N ARG A 320 14.70 -2.07 -16.22
CA ARG A 320 15.70 -1.12 -16.76
C ARG A 320 15.37 -0.75 -18.20
N ALA A 321 15.04 -1.73 -19.03
CA ALA A 321 14.65 -1.46 -20.42
C ALA A 321 13.37 -0.62 -20.52
N ARG A 322 12.37 -0.93 -19.70
CA ARG A 322 11.14 -0.14 -19.60
C ARG A 322 11.41 1.29 -19.13
N MET A 323 12.26 1.47 -18.12
CA MET A 323 12.61 2.82 -17.65
C MET A 323 13.40 3.59 -18.71
N TRP A 324 14.28 2.90 -19.43
CA TRP A 324 14.99 3.53 -20.53
C TRP A 324 14.06 3.96 -21.68
N ASP A 325 13.03 3.20 -21.99
CA ASP A 325 12.01 3.62 -22.96
C ASP A 325 11.39 4.97 -22.57
N ASP A 326 11.06 5.17 -21.30
CA ASP A 326 10.54 6.45 -20.82
C ASP A 326 11.62 7.56 -20.84
N LEU A 327 12.83 7.30 -20.33
CA LEU A 327 13.92 8.27 -20.24
C LEU A 327 14.45 8.69 -21.63
N SER A 328 14.44 7.78 -22.61
CA SER A 328 14.96 8.04 -23.95
C SER A 328 14.16 9.12 -24.69
N LYS A 329 12.89 9.27 -24.35
CA LYS A 329 11.96 10.27 -24.93
C LYS A 329 12.16 11.68 -24.38
N LEU A 330 12.86 11.80 -23.24
CA LEU A 330 13.11 13.08 -22.58
C LEU A 330 14.26 13.84 -23.27
N SER A 331 14.18 15.16 -23.28
CA SER A 331 15.31 16.03 -23.65
C SER A 331 16.45 15.89 -22.62
N ALA A 332 17.65 16.37 -22.98
CA ALA A 332 18.80 16.38 -22.07
C ALA A 332 18.50 17.18 -20.77
N GLU A 333 17.79 18.30 -20.89
CA GLU A 333 17.37 19.11 -19.75
C GLU A 333 16.41 18.35 -18.83
N GLU A 334 15.38 17.71 -19.40
CA GLU A 334 14.39 16.93 -18.65
C GLU A 334 15.05 15.72 -17.96
N ARG A 335 15.99 15.01 -18.62
CA ARG A 335 16.78 13.93 -17.99
C ARG A 335 17.57 14.42 -16.78
N GLY A 336 18.11 15.62 -16.85
CA GLY A 336 18.84 16.24 -15.73
C GLY A 336 17.95 16.52 -14.48
N LYS A 337 16.63 16.50 -14.62
CA LYS A 337 15.66 16.69 -13.53
C LYS A 337 15.26 15.38 -12.84
N VAL A 338 15.57 14.21 -13.43
CA VAL A 338 15.28 12.90 -12.81
C VAL A 338 16.26 12.63 -11.69
N LEU A 339 15.81 11.98 -10.62
CA LEU A 339 16.72 11.53 -9.54
C LEU A 339 17.92 10.80 -10.11
N PRO A 340 19.16 11.17 -9.73
CA PRO A 340 20.37 10.54 -10.28
C PRO A 340 20.42 9.03 -10.11
N TYR A 341 19.86 8.50 -9.02
CA TYR A 341 19.75 7.06 -8.79
C TYR A 341 18.90 6.39 -9.87
N ILE A 342 17.72 6.92 -10.17
CA ILE A 342 16.78 6.39 -11.18
C ILE A 342 17.36 6.54 -12.59
N TYR A 343 17.93 7.71 -12.89
CA TYR A 343 18.52 7.95 -14.21
C TYR A 343 19.63 6.94 -14.51
N LYS A 344 20.59 6.76 -13.59
CA LYS A 344 21.73 5.86 -13.77
C LYS A 344 21.33 4.38 -13.83
N TRP A 345 20.32 4.00 -13.05
CA TRP A 345 19.76 2.66 -13.11
C TRP A 345 19.06 2.40 -14.46
N GLY A 346 18.19 3.32 -14.90
CA GLY A 346 17.44 3.20 -16.16
C GLY A 346 18.33 3.30 -17.40
N GLU A 347 19.37 4.17 -17.38
CA GLU A 347 20.33 4.34 -18.48
C GLU A 347 21.02 3.02 -18.86
N ALA A 348 21.24 2.13 -17.89
CA ALA A 348 21.79 0.81 -18.16
C ALA A 348 20.90 -0.05 -19.08
N GLY A 349 19.60 0.22 -19.11
CA GLY A 349 18.64 -0.42 -20.02
C GLY A 349 18.94 -0.18 -21.51
N ALA A 350 19.63 0.93 -21.86
CA ALA A 350 20.05 1.23 -23.22
C ALA A 350 21.00 0.19 -23.85
N LYS A 351 21.67 -0.59 -22.99
CA LYS A 351 22.66 -1.58 -23.42
C LYS A 351 22.08 -2.98 -23.60
N LEU A 352 20.85 -3.20 -23.19
CA LEU A 352 20.18 -4.50 -23.27
C LEU A 352 19.71 -4.78 -24.69
N SER A 353 19.96 -6.01 -25.17
CA SER A 353 19.38 -6.46 -26.42
C SER A 353 17.89 -6.81 -26.27
N GLY A 354 17.14 -6.85 -27.38
CA GLY A 354 15.75 -7.32 -27.35
C GLY A 354 15.63 -8.75 -26.79
N VAL A 355 16.65 -9.59 -26.96
CA VAL A 355 16.69 -10.96 -26.38
C VAL A 355 16.82 -10.91 -24.86
N ASP A 356 17.63 -10.01 -24.30
CA ASP A 356 17.79 -9.85 -22.85
C ASP A 356 16.46 -9.38 -22.24
N VAL A 357 15.80 -8.44 -22.89
CA VAL A 357 14.50 -7.91 -22.44
C VAL A 357 13.43 -9.01 -22.43
N ILE A 358 13.31 -9.81 -23.50
CA ILE A 358 12.31 -10.89 -23.55
C ILE A 358 12.63 -12.02 -22.57
N ARG A 359 13.90 -12.35 -22.34
CA ARG A 359 14.31 -13.29 -21.29
C ARG A 359 13.92 -12.80 -19.91
N GLY A 360 14.13 -11.51 -19.64
CA GLY A 360 13.72 -10.86 -18.40
C GLY A 360 12.20 -10.90 -18.22
N PHE A 361 11.44 -10.54 -19.24
CA PHE A 361 9.98 -10.63 -19.22
C PHE A 361 9.48 -12.06 -18.97
N ASN A 362 10.11 -13.06 -19.58
CA ASN A 362 9.72 -14.46 -19.43
C ASN A 362 9.91 -14.98 -17.99
N GLN A 363 10.75 -14.32 -17.16
CA GLN A 363 10.82 -14.67 -15.74
C GLN A 363 9.47 -14.48 -15.01
N THR A 364 8.61 -13.57 -15.49
CA THR A 364 7.25 -13.43 -14.95
C THR A 364 6.46 -14.73 -15.08
N MET A 365 6.64 -15.48 -16.18
CA MET A 365 5.98 -16.78 -16.39
C MET A 365 6.58 -17.86 -15.49
N ALA A 366 7.90 -17.89 -15.32
CA ALA A 366 8.59 -18.82 -14.44
C ALA A 366 8.13 -18.62 -12.97
N ILE A 367 8.06 -17.37 -12.51
CA ILE A 367 7.55 -16.99 -11.18
C ILE A 367 6.10 -17.47 -11.00
N ARG A 368 5.26 -17.24 -12.01
CA ARG A 368 3.84 -17.65 -11.98
C ARG A 368 3.69 -19.17 -11.86
N ALA A 369 4.46 -19.92 -12.63
CA ALA A 369 4.45 -21.40 -12.58
C ALA A 369 4.94 -21.92 -11.22
N ALA A 370 6.00 -21.35 -10.67
CA ALA A 370 6.53 -21.72 -9.35
C ALA A 370 5.54 -21.42 -8.21
N ALA A 371 4.91 -20.24 -8.24
CA ALA A 371 3.87 -19.90 -7.26
C ALA A 371 2.65 -20.84 -7.37
N ALA A 372 2.20 -21.16 -8.59
CA ALA A 372 1.09 -22.08 -8.79
C ALA A 372 1.39 -23.48 -8.22
N LYS A 373 2.62 -23.98 -8.40
CA LYS A 373 3.08 -25.24 -7.79
C LYS A 373 3.04 -25.19 -6.27
N LEU A 374 3.53 -24.11 -5.66
CA LEU A 374 3.52 -23.93 -4.21
C LEU A 374 2.10 -24.00 -3.64
N PHE A 375 1.13 -23.38 -4.29
CA PHE A 375 -0.27 -23.40 -3.86
C PHE A 375 -1.04 -24.71 -4.15
N CYS A 376 -0.40 -25.75 -4.68
CA CYS A 376 -0.97 -27.11 -4.65
C CYS A 376 -0.96 -27.69 -3.22
N ASP A 377 0.05 -27.33 -2.42
CA ASP A 377 0.26 -27.90 -1.09
C ASP A 377 -0.26 -27.00 0.04
N PHE A 378 -0.38 -25.69 -0.19
CA PHE A 378 -0.76 -24.72 0.81
C PHE A 378 -2.03 -23.95 0.44
N ASP A 379 -2.76 -23.52 1.45
CA ASP A 379 -3.91 -22.63 1.29
C ASP A 379 -3.47 -21.17 1.36
N TYR A 380 -2.48 -20.89 2.23
CA TYR A 380 -1.86 -19.56 2.41
C TYR A 380 -0.36 -19.68 2.62
N ILE A 381 0.37 -18.59 2.35
CA ILE A 381 1.78 -18.44 2.69
C ILE A 381 1.93 -17.30 3.69
N ILE A 382 2.78 -17.48 4.70
CA ILE A 382 3.24 -16.44 5.62
C ILE A 382 4.70 -16.15 5.31
N SER A 383 5.05 -14.88 5.16
CA SER A 383 6.43 -14.45 4.92
C SER A 383 6.72 -13.07 5.54
N PRO A 384 7.98 -12.64 5.61
CA PRO A 384 8.30 -11.22 5.74
C PRO A 384 7.66 -10.40 4.61
N VAL A 385 7.41 -9.11 4.86
CA VAL A 385 7.14 -8.13 3.80
C VAL A 385 8.46 -7.56 3.29
N SER A 386 9.35 -7.19 4.20
CA SER A 386 10.68 -6.66 3.96
C SER A 386 11.71 -7.49 4.75
N PRO A 387 12.93 -7.70 4.23
CA PRO A 387 13.99 -8.35 4.97
C PRO A 387 14.56 -7.49 6.11
N VAL A 388 14.33 -6.18 6.09
CA VAL A 388 14.87 -5.23 7.07
C VAL A 388 13.76 -4.48 7.80
N VAL A 389 14.05 -4.07 9.04
CA VAL A 389 13.11 -3.32 9.87
C VAL A 389 12.85 -1.93 9.30
N ASN A 390 13.88 -1.19 8.91
CA ASN A 390 13.78 0.13 8.27
C ASN A 390 15.15 0.64 7.77
N PHE A 391 15.17 1.84 7.15
CA PHE A 391 16.39 2.49 6.66
C PHE A 391 16.27 4.03 6.74
N ALA A 392 17.37 4.76 6.53
CA ALA A 392 17.38 6.21 6.64
C ALA A 392 16.50 6.89 5.59
N ALA A 393 15.86 8.00 5.96
CA ALA A 393 14.89 8.71 5.12
C ALA A 393 15.45 9.14 3.76
N GLU A 394 16.72 9.54 3.71
CA GLU A 394 17.40 10.10 2.55
C GLU A 394 17.88 9.05 1.54
N LEU A 395 17.75 7.75 1.84
CA LEU A 395 18.19 6.68 0.96
C LEU A 395 17.11 6.27 -0.05
N ALA A 396 17.55 5.86 -1.24
CA ALA A 396 16.65 5.40 -2.30
C ALA A 396 16.07 3.99 -2.03
N ALA A 397 16.81 3.16 -1.30
CA ALA A 397 16.46 1.80 -0.90
C ALA A 397 17.30 1.37 0.30
N PRO A 398 16.96 0.26 0.98
CA PRO A 398 17.73 -0.22 2.14
C PRO A 398 19.22 -0.40 1.90
N LEU A 399 19.63 -1.03 0.79
CA LEU A 399 21.04 -1.15 0.40
C LEU A 399 21.59 0.11 -0.26
N ASN A 400 20.73 0.95 -0.80
CA ASN A 400 21.07 2.15 -1.59
C ASN A 400 22.08 1.87 -2.72
N ASP A 401 22.05 0.67 -3.29
CA ASP A 401 22.90 0.20 -4.37
C ASP A 401 22.08 0.10 -5.67
N ARG A 402 22.39 0.94 -6.66
CA ARG A 402 21.70 0.96 -7.95
C ARG A 402 21.99 -0.24 -8.84
N ASP A 403 23.06 -1.00 -8.54
CA ASP A 403 23.39 -2.22 -9.25
C ASP A 403 22.65 -3.44 -8.68
N LYS A 404 22.12 -3.28 -7.45
CA LYS A 404 21.28 -4.24 -6.71
C LYS A 404 20.00 -3.59 -6.17
N PRO A 405 19.18 -2.95 -7.01
CA PRO A 405 18.11 -2.05 -6.56
C PRO A 405 16.94 -2.79 -5.92
N PHE A 406 16.77 -4.10 -6.19
CA PHE A 406 15.59 -4.88 -5.86
C PHE A 406 15.82 -5.99 -4.82
N GLU A 407 16.98 -6.05 -4.20
CA GLU A 407 17.28 -7.08 -3.19
C GLU A 407 16.27 -7.10 -2.03
N HIS A 408 15.77 -5.94 -1.64
CA HIS A 408 14.82 -5.81 -0.53
C HIS A 408 13.36 -6.16 -0.88
N ILE A 409 13.02 -6.28 -2.18
CA ILE A 409 11.66 -6.63 -2.60
C ILE A 409 11.48 -8.13 -2.89
N CYS A 410 12.46 -8.95 -2.56
CA CYS A 410 12.46 -10.39 -2.81
C CYS A 410 11.24 -11.12 -2.24
N TYR A 411 10.67 -10.63 -1.13
CA TYR A 411 9.45 -11.19 -0.53
C TYR A 411 8.15 -10.63 -1.13
N THR A 412 8.19 -9.52 -1.85
CA THR A 412 6.98 -8.87 -2.35
C THR A 412 6.77 -9.01 -3.85
N VAL A 413 7.83 -8.83 -4.66
CA VAL A 413 7.72 -8.83 -6.13
C VAL A 413 7.23 -10.15 -6.72
N PRO A 414 7.55 -11.33 -6.16
CA PRO A 414 7.05 -12.60 -6.72
C PRO A 414 5.52 -12.63 -6.80
N TRP A 415 4.84 -12.05 -5.82
CA TRP A 415 3.38 -12.05 -5.76
C TRP A 415 2.71 -11.04 -6.68
N ASN A 416 3.46 -10.05 -7.19
CA ASN A 416 3.01 -9.22 -8.31
C ASN A 416 3.05 -10.00 -9.62
N MET A 417 4.18 -10.65 -9.88
CA MET A 417 4.42 -11.37 -11.14
C MET A 417 3.57 -12.64 -11.24
N SER A 418 3.30 -13.31 -10.11
CA SER A 418 2.38 -14.45 -10.05
C SER A 418 0.91 -14.06 -9.92
N GLU A 419 0.61 -12.75 -9.76
CA GLU A 419 -0.75 -12.19 -9.68
C GLU A 419 -1.54 -12.60 -8.43
N ASN A 420 -0.91 -13.22 -7.45
CA ASN A 420 -1.55 -13.64 -6.20
C ASN A 420 -1.91 -12.45 -5.32
N PRO A 421 -3.04 -12.47 -4.60
CA PRO A 421 -3.33 -11.46 -3.58
C PRO A 421 -2.38 -11.62 -2.40
N ALA A 422 -1.94 -10.49 -1.82
CA ALA A 422 -1.03 -10.47 -0.68
C ALA A 422 -1.36 -9.29 0.24
N LEU A 423 -1.49 -9.57 1.53
CA LEU A 423 -1.74 -8.60 2.58
C LEU A 423 -0.48 -8.35 3.40
N SER A 424 -0.13 -7.09 3.62
CA SER A 424 0.80 -6.68 4.67
C SER A 424 0.01 -6.23 5.88
N ILE A 425 0.37 -6.72 7.06
CA ILE A 425 -0.25 -6.33 8.33
C ILE A 425 0.82 -6.25 9.41
N ASN A 426 0.74 -5.25 10.31
CA ASN A 426 1.69 -5.14 11.41
C ASN A 426 1.64 -6.39 12.31
N GLY A 427 2.75 -7.11 12.42
CA GLY A 427 2.89 -8.32 13.24
C GLY A 427 3.53 -8.07 14.60
N GLY A 428 4.15 -6.92 14.78
CA GLY A 428 4.87 -6.57 16.00
C GLY A 428 5.84 -5.41 15.79
N TYR A 429 6.78 -5.30 16.70
CA TYR A 429 7.72 -4.18 16.73
C TYR A 429 9.14 -4.68 17.03
N ASP A 430 10.15 -3.95 16.55
CA ASP A 430 11.53 -4.13 16.97
C ASP A 430 11.73 -3.65 18.42
N LYS A 431 12.97 -3.79 18.94
CA LYS A 431 13.33 -3.36 20.32
C LYS A 431 13.19 -1.84 20.53
N LYS A 432 13.21 -1.06 19.47
CA LYS A 432 13.03 0.42 19.51
C LYS A 432 11.56 0.81 19.36
N GLY A 433 10.69 -0.16 19.04
CA GLY A 433 9.27 0.04 18.83
C GLY A 433 8.90 0.43 17.40
N PHE A 434 9.75 0.12 16.43
CA PHE A 434 9.47 0.31 15.02
C PHE A 434 8.60 -0.85 14.50
N PRO A 435 7.55 -0.59 13.72
CA PRO A 435 6.66 -1.65 13.25
C PRO A 435 7.34 -2.60 12.28
N ILE A 436 6.95 -3.88 12.34
CA ILE A 436 7.40 -4.95 11.46
C ILE A 436 6.18 -5.65 10.86
N GLY A 437 6.06 -5.61 9.55
CA GLY A 437 4.96 -6.23 8.82
C GLY A 437 5.15 -7.73 8.61
N VAL A 438 4.03 -8.46 8.68
CA VAL A 438 3.89 -9.85 8.26
C VAL A 438 3.10 -9.87 6.98
N GLN A 439 3.48 -10.71 6.02
CA GLN A 439 2.78 -10.89 4.77
C GLN A 439 1.97 -12.18 4.78
N ILE A 440 0.69 -12.11 4.38
CA ILE A 440 -0.21 -13.23 4.18
C ILE A 440 -0.58 -13.26 2.71
N ILE A 441 -0.28 -14.36 2.03
CA ILE A 441 -0.49 -14.53 0.59
C ILE A 441 -1.49 -15.66 0.36
N GLY A 442 -2.43 -15.45 -0.55
CA GLY A 442 -3.42 -16.46 -0.97
C GLY A 442 -3.26 -16.91 -2.41
N ARG A 443 -4.05 -17.90 -2.78
CA ARG A 443 -4.19 -18.33 -4.18
C ARG A 443 -4.69 -17.17 -5.04
N ARG A 444 -4.38 -17.19 -6.33
CA ARG A 444 -4.94 -16.20 -7.26
C ARG A 444 -6.46 -16.13 -7.09
N PHE A 445 -6.99 -14.92 -7.03
CA PHE A 445 -8.41 -14.59 -6.90
C PHE A 445 -9.02 -14.80 -5.51
N ASP A 446 -8.28 -15.32 -4.51
CA ASP A 446 -8.75 -15.46 -3.12
C ASP A 446 -8.49 -14.20 -2.28
N ASP A 447 -8.86 -13.02 -2.84
CA ASP A 447 -8.71 -11.73 -2.16
C ASP A 447 -9.48 -11.70 -0.82
N ILE A 448 -10.69 -12.26 -0.80
CA ILE A 448 -11.50 -12.36 0.43
C ILE A 448 -10.83 -13.27 1.46
N GLY A 449 -10.30 -14.42 1.04
CA GLY A 449 -9.62 -15.34 1.93
C GLY A 449 -8.39 -14.72 2.58
N VAL A 450 -7.61 -13.95 1.81
CA VAL A 450 -6.45 -13.21 2.33
C VAL A 450 -6.88 -12.17 3.38
N LEU A 451 -7.94 -11.40 3.10
CA LEU A 451 -8.50 -10.44 4.07
C LEU A 451 -9.08 -11.15 5.31
N ALA A 452 -9.75 -12.29 5.15
CA ALA A 452 -10.26 -13.08 6.25
C ALA A 452 -9.14 -13.61 7.16
N MET A 453 -8.01 -14.08 6.57
CA MET A 453 -6.83 -14.48 7.34
C MET A 453 -6.15 -13.26 8.00
N GLY A 454 -6.15 -12.12 7.34
CA GLY A 454 -5.72 -10.84 7.92
C GLY A 454 -6.57 -10.47 9.15
N LYS A 455 -7.89 -10.58 9.05
CA LYS A 455 -8.83 -10.31 10.16
C LYS A 455 -8.63 -11.29 11.32
N ALA A 456 -8.43 -12.57 11.03
CA ALA A 456 -8.10 -13.56 12.05
C ALA A 456 -6.79 -13.22 12.75
N PHE A 457 -5.73 -12.83 11.99
CA PHE A 457 -4.46 -12.44 12.57
C PHE A 457 -4.56 -11.13 13.37
N GLU A 458 -5.36 -10.17 12.94
CA GLU A 458 -5.62 -8.93 13.67
C GLU A 458 -6.14 -9.21 15.08
N ALA A 459 -6.98 -10.23 15.24
CA ALA A 459 -7.46 -10.69 16.55
C ALA A 459 -6.40 -11.49 17.35
N LEU A 460 -5.47 -12.18 16.68
CA LEU A 460 -4.47 -13.05 17.31
C LEU A 460 -3.17 -12.32 17.70
N ARG A 461 -2.82 -11.24 17.01
CA ARG A 461 -1.49 -10.59 17.11
C ARG A 461 -1.20 -9.87 18.44
N GLY A 462 -2.16 -9.79 19.34
CA GLY A 462 -2.01 -9.06 20.59
C GLY A 462 -2.11 -7.53 20.46
N PRO A 463 -1.96 -6.80 21.58
CA PRO A 463 -2.14 -5.35 21.61
C PRO A 463 -1.09 -4.62 20.76
N GLN A 464 -1.53 -3.56 20.10
CA GLN A 464 -0.70 -2.69 19.28
C GLN A 464 -0.27 -1.45 20.10
N ARG A 465 0.87 -0.87 19.73
CA ARG A 465 1.31 0.40 20.29
C ARG A 465 0.40 1.54 19.80
N PRO A 466 0.24 2.60 20.61
CA PRO A 466 -0.42 3.83 20.15
C PRO A 466 0.24 4.37 18.88
N TRP A 467 -0.58 4.95 18.02
CA TRP A 467 -0.09 5.62 16.81
C TRP A 467 0.80 6.82 17.15
N PRO A 468 1.78 7.15 16.30
CA PRO A 468 2.64 8.31 16.50
C PRO A 468 1.83 9.60 16.71
N GLN A 469 2.33 10.47 17.56
CA GLN A 469 1.77 11.80 17.77
C GLN A 469 2.67 12.86 17.12
N PRO A 470 2.12 13.96 16.61
CA PRO A 470 2.93 15.03 16.01
C PRO A 470 3.93 15.57 17.03
N PRO A 471 5.15 15.94 16.59
CA PRO A 471 6.13 16.58 17.47
C PRO A 471 5.52 17.80 18.17
N GLU A 472 5.84 17.98 19.44
CA GLU A 472 5.53 19.23 20.15
C GLU A 472 6.27 20.40 19.48
N LYS A 473 5.62 21.58 19.45
CA LYS A 473 6.20 22.78 18.82
C LYS A 473 7.38 23.32 19.62
#